data_05df303fcfc428f10dc92c7d127c8f8b
#
_entry.id   05df303fcfc428f10dc92c7d127c8f8b
#
_cell.length_a   1.000
_cell.length_b   1.000
_cell.length_c   1.000
_cell.angle_alpha   90.00
_cell.angle_beta   90.00
_cell.angle_gamma   90.00
#
_symmetry.space_group_name_H-M   'P 1'
#
loop_
_entity.id
_entity.type
_entity.pdbx_description
1 polymer ?
#
loop_
_entity_poly.entity_id
_entity_poly.type
_entity_poly.pdbx_seq_one_letter_code
_entity_poly.pdbx_strand_id
1 'polypeptide(L)'
;MPQDVVTATLVFFGASGMLGSIAFSKYYMSNRYRFIFVVTFGTALSLILMQVAAFCMFTMILVCIFWGAMATAFNIAFQDNTIRFAPKEATSIAMSIFSGIFNLGIGCGAYIGGLVVSNTSVSYIGYAGGFIGILASLYCALRLFPNMRRRERQLSTFQSADSL
;
A
#
# COMPACT_ATOMS: atom_id res chain seq x y z
N MET A 1 0.91 19.01 20.04
CA MET A 1 -0.45 18.98 19.46
C MET A 1 -1.40 18.55 20.55
N PRO A 2 -2.62 19.14 20.65
CA PRO A 2 -3.65 18.68 21.59
C PRO A 2 -4.02 17.22 21.32
N GLN A 3 -4.30 16.44 22.36
CA GLN A 3 -4.66 15.01 22.23
C GLN A 3 -5.89 14.81 21.35
N ASP A 4 -6.85 15.72 21.38
CA ASP A 4 -8.08 15.68 20.58
C ASP A 4 -7.80 15.69 19.07
N VAL A 5 -6.78 16.44 18.65
CA VAL A 5 -6.37 16.52 17.21
C VAL A 5 -5.78 15.19 16.75
N VAL A 6 -4.95 14.56 17.58
CA VAL A 6 -4.37 13.25 17.27
C VAL A 6 -5.47 12.19 17.15
N THR A 7 -6.39 12.18 18.10
CA THR A 7 -7.53 11.25 18.09
C THR A 7 -8.42 11.45 16.86
N ALA A 8 -8.78 12.70 16.55
CA ALA A 8 -9.56 13.01 15.36
C ALA A 8 -8.86 12.55 14.07
N THR A 9 -7.56 12.80 13.95
CA THR A 9 -6.76 12.39 12.79
C THR A 9 -6.76 10.87 12.61
N LEU A 10 -6.63 10.11 13.71
CA LEU A 10 -6.68 8.64 13.68
C LEU A 10 -8.06 8.11 13.31
N VAL A 11 -9.14 8.73 13.79
CA VAL A 11 -10.52 8.37 13.43
C VAL A 11 -10.77 8.62 11.94
N PHE A 12 -10.37 9.77 11.42
CA PHE A 12 -10.50 10.09 9.99
C PHE A 12 -9.64 9.17 9.12
N PHE A 13 -8.44 8.82 9.56
CA PHE A 13 -7.59 7.84 8.89
C PHE A 13 -8.26 6.46 8.81
N GLY A 14 -8.80 5.96 9.92
CA GLY A 14 -9.53 4.68 9.94
C GLY A 14 -10.79 4.71 9.07
N ALA A 15 -11.61 5.75 9.19
CA ALA A 15 -12.82 5.91 8.38
C ALA A 15 -12.52 6.02 6.86
N SER A 16 -11.41 6.64 6.50
CA SER A 16 -10.98 6.75 5.10
C SER A 16 -10.61 5.41 4.45
N GLY A 17 -10.29 4.39 5.26
CA GLY A 17 -10.10 3.02 4.80
C GLY A 17 -11.34 2.46 4.09
N MET A 18 -12.55 2.88 4.50
CA MET A 18 -13.78 2.51 3.79
C MET A 18 -13.80 3.05 2.36
N LEU A 19 -13.30 4.27 2.14
CA LEU A 19 -13.16 4.85 0.80
C LEU A 19 -12.17 4.04 -0.05
N GLY A 20 -11.06 3.59 0.56
CA GLY A 20 -10.08 2.71 -0.09
C GLY A 20 -10.69 1.37 -0.52
N SER A 21 -11.53 0.76 0.32
CA SER A 21 -12.26 -0.47 0.00
C SER A 21 -13.26 -0.28 -1.14
N ILE A 22 -13.99 0.83 -1.15
CA ILE A 22 -14.93 1.17 -2.23
C ILE A 22 -14.18 1.41 -3.54
N ALA A 23 -13.07 2.14 -3.50
CA ALA A 23 -12.22 2.39 -4.66
C ALA A 23 -11.65 1.07 -5.23
N PHE A 24 -11.22 0.15 -4.36
CA PHE A 24 -10.79 -1.19 -4.76
C PHE A 24 -11.92 -1.93 -5.48
N SER A 25 -13.10 -2.03 -4.87
CA SER A 25 -14.25 -2.74 -5.43
C SER A 25 -14.64 -2.22 -6.81
N LYS A 26 -14.58 -0.90 -7.03
CA LYS A 26 -15.03 -0.26 -8.27
C LYS A 26 -13.98 -0.26 -9.39
N TYR A 27 -12.73 -0.03 -9.06
CA TYR A 27 -11.69 0.27 -10.07
C TYR A 27 -10.68 -0.86 -10.28
N TYR A 28 -10.49 -1.74 -9.30
CA TYR A 28 -9.48 -2.79 -9.36
C TYR A 28 -9.69 -3.80 -10.50
N MET A 29 -10.92 -4.24 -10.71
CA MET A 29 -11.25 -5.23 -11.74
C MET A 29 -11.08 -4.69 -13.17
N SER A 30 -11.20 -3.36 -13.36
CA SER A 30 -11.07 -2.74 -14.69
C SER A 30 -9.61 -2.73 -15.18
N ASN A 31 -8.66 -2.35 -14.32
CA ASN A 31 -7.23 -2.24 -14.67
C ASN A 31 -6.34 -2.50 -13.45
N ARG A 32 -6.20 -3.77 -13.06
CA ARG A 32 -5.47 -4.21 -11.86
C ARG A 32 -4.06 -3.62 -11.74
N TYR A 33 -3.28 -3.66 -12.80
CA TYR A 33 -1.90 -3.16 -12.78
C TYR A 33 -1.81 -1.65 -12.57
N ARG A 34 -2.69 -0.91 -13.25
CA ARG A 34 -2.78 0.55 -13.06
C ARG A 34 -3.23 0.88 -11.63
N PHE A 35 -4.19 0.13 -11.12
CA PHE A 35 -4.69 0.32 -9.75
C PHE A 35 -3.57 0.10 -8.72
N ILE A 36 -2.83 -1.02 -8.80
CA ILE A 36 -1.71 -1.30 -7.90
C ILE A 36 -0.64 -0.20 -7.99
N PHE A 37 -0.32 0.28 -9.20
CA PHE A 37 0.63 1.38 -9.34
C PHE A 37 0.13 2.66 -8.68
N VAL A 38 -1.13 3.04 -8.93
CA VAL A 38 -1.74 4.25 -8.37
C VAL A 38 -1.77 4.20 -6.84
N VAL A 39 -2.17 3.08 -6.24
CA VAL A 39 -2.25 2.98 -4.77
C VAL A 39 -0.85 2.93 -4.14
N THR A 40 0.13 2.27 -4.77
CA THR A 40 1.51 2.23 -4.25
C THR A 40 2.16 3.62 -4.35
N PHE A 41 2.03 4.27 -5.50
CA PHE A 41 2.56 5.62 -5.71
C PHE A 41 1.81 6.65 -4.86
N GLY A 42 0.47 6.53 -4.75
CA GLY A 42 -0.36 7.39 -3.92
C GLY A 42 0.00 7.31 -2.43
N THR A 43 0.32 6.10 -1.95
CA THR A 43 0.82 5.91 -0.57
C THR A 43 2.17 6.60 -0.35
N ALA A 44 3.11 6.46 -1.30
CA ALA A 44 4.40 7.14 -1.23
C ALA A 44 4.26 8.67 -1.27
N LEU A 45 3.41 9.17 -2.18
CA LEU A 45 3.13 10.60 -2.32
C LEU A 45 2.48 11.18 -1.07
N SER A 46 1.54 10.46 -0.43
CA SER A 46 0.90 10.92 0.79
C SER A 46 1.88 11.09 1.96
N LEU A 47 2.91 10.25 2.07
CA LEU A 47 3.95 10.39 3.08
C LEU A 47 4.77 11.67 2.89
N ILE A 48 5.08 12.02 1.64
CA ILE A 48 5.78 13.29 1.32
C ILE A 48 4.87 14.48 1.58
N LEU A 49 3.61 14.41 1.15
CA LEU A 49 2.63 15.48 1.36
C LEU A 49 2.33 15.72 2.84
N MET A 50 2.39 14.69 3.68
CA MET A 50 2.20 14.82 5.13
C MET A 50 3.20 15.78 5.75
N GLN A 51 4.44 15.82 5.23
CA GLN A 51 5.47 16.73 5.69
C GLN A 51 5.13 18.19 5.34
N VAL A 52 4.61 18.42 4.13
CA VAL A 52 4.19 19.76 3.68
C VAL A 52 2.89 20.19 4.38
N ALA A 53 2.01 19.25 4.67
CA ALA A 53 0.73 19.50 5.32
C ALA A 53 0.84 19.85 6.81
N ALA A 54 2.01 19.64 7.44
CA ALA A 54 2.23 19.90 8.86
C ALA A 54 2.02 21.38 9.27
N PHE A 55 2.00 22.31 8.31
CA PHE A 55 1.77 23.75 8.56
C PHE A 55 0.30 24.10 8.80
N CYS A 56 -0.67 23.28 8.36
CA CYS A 56 -2.09 23.56 8.50
C CYS A 56 -2.86 22.30 8.91
N MET A 57 -3.62 22.40 10.00
CA MET A 57 -4.41 21.29 10.54
C MET A 57 -5.41 20.72 9.52
N PHE A 58 -6.09 21.58 8.76
CA PHE A 58 -7.06 21.16 7.76
C PHE A 58 -6.40 20.34 6.64
N THR A 59 -5.27 20.82 6.12
CA THR A 59 -4.49 20.13 5.09
C THR A 59 -3.96 18.78 5.60
N MET A 60 -3.55 18.73 6.86
CA MET A 60 -3.08 17.49 7.49
C MET A 60 -4.19 16.42 7.54
N ILE A 61 -5.41 16.80 7.94
CA ILE A 61 -6.56 15.88 7.97
C ILE A 61 -6.86 15.36 6.55
N LEU A 62 -6.86 16.22 5.54
CA LEU A 62 -7.11 15.82 4.14
C LEU A 62 -6.04 14.81 3.65
N VAL A 63 -4.77 15.07 3.94
CA VAL A 63 -3.68 14.16 3.58
C VAL A 63 -3.79 12.83 4.33
N CYS A 64 -4.19 12.83 5.60
CA CYS A 64 -4.44 11.61 6.38
C CYS A 64 -5.59 10.77 5.80
N ILE A 65 -6.68 11.42 5.36
CA ILE A 65 -7.80 10.75 4.69
C ILE A 65 -7.32 10.11 3.39
N PHE A 66 -6.56 10.84 2.58
CA PHE A 66 -6.00 10.34 1.34
C PHE A 66 -5.05 9.17 1.58
N TRP A 67 -4.15 9.29 2.55
CA TRP A 67 -3.22 8.23 2.94
C TRP A 67 -3.95 6.97 3.42
N GLY A 68 -4.95 7.10 4.31
CA GLY A 68 -5.74 5.97 4.80
C GLY A 68 -6.45 5.22 3.68
N ALA A 69 -7.05 5.94 2.73
CA ALA A 69 -7.69 5.34 1.56
C ALA A 69 -6.68 4.59 0.67
N MET A 70 -5.53 5.21 0.37
CA MET A 70 -4.48 4.59 -0.46
C MET A 70 -3.84 3.38 0.23
N ALA A 71 -3.53 3.46 1.53
CA ALA A 71 -2.94 2.38 2.31
C ALA A 71 -3.87 1.17 2.41
N THR A 72 -5.17 1.39 2.62
CA THR A 72 -6.16 0.30 2.66
C THR A 72 -6.33 -0.35 1.29
N ALA A 73 -6.48 0.46 0.23
CA ALA A 73 -6.59 -0.05 -1.13
C ALA A 73 -5.33 -0.82 -1.56
N PHE A 74 -4.13 -0.35 -1.17
CA PHE A 74 -2.86 -1.05 -1.36
C PHE A 74 -2.88 -2.43 -0.68
N ASN A 75 -3.23 -2.47 0.61
CA ASN A 75 -3.24 -3.72 1.38
C ASN A 75 -4.18 -4.76 0.74
N ILE A 76 -5.42 -4.37 0.43
CA ILE A 76 -6.42 -5.26 -0.19
C ILE A 76 -5.95 -5.74 -1.58
N ALA A 77 -5.37 -4.85 -2.40
CA ALA A 77 -4.91 -5.22 -3.73
C ALA A 77 -3.76 -6.25 -3.69
N PHE A 78 -2.84 -6.12 -2.73
CA PHE A 78 -1.75 -7.08 -2.57
C PHE A 78 -2.21 -8.40 -1.98
N GLN A 79 -3.18 -8.39 -1.05
CA GLN A 79 -3.82 -9.61 -0.55
C GLN A 79 -4.54 -10.38 -1.68
N ASP A 80 -5.35 -9.70 -2.50
CA ASP A 80 -6.03 -10.33 -3.63
C ASP A 80 -5.04 -10.94 -4.63
N ASN A 81 -3.95 -10.24 -4.93
CA ASN A 81 -2.90 -10.82 -5.79
C ASN A 81 -2.24 -12.05 -5.17
N THR A 82 -1.98 -12.05 -3.87
CA THR A 82 -1.41 -13.20 -3.16
C THR A 82 -2.34 -14.41 -3.29
N ILE A 83 -3.65 -14.22 -3.07
CA ILE A 83 -4.66 -15.28 -3.20
C ILE A 83 -4.72 -15.81 -4.64
N ARG A 84 -4.70 -14.93 -5.63
CA ARG A 84 -4.83 -15.31 -7.06
C ARG A 84 -3.66 -16.13 -7.58
N PHE A 85 -2.45 -15.86 -7.10
CA PHE A 85 -1.23 -16.55 -7.56
C PHE A 85 -0.86 -17.75 -6.69
N ALA A 86 -1.55 -17.97 -5.58
CA ALA A 86 -1.37 -19.13 -4.73
C ALA A 86 -2.16 -20.34 -5.28
N PRO A 87 -1.60 -21.56 -5.21
CA PRO A 87 -2.38 -22.77 -5.41
C PRO A 87 -3.55 -22.82 -4.42
N LYS A 88 -4.69 -23.35 -4.85
CA LYS A 88 -5.92 -23.39 -4.01
C LYS A 88 -5.68 -24.04 -2.65
N GLU A 89 -4.90 -25.11 -2.62
CA GLU A 89 -4.57 -25.89 -1.41
C GLU A 89 -3.61 -25.12 -0.48
N ALA A 90 -2.82 -24.18 -1.03
CA ALA A 90 -1.81 -23.41 -0.29
C ALA A 90 -2.20 -21.95 -0.02
N THR A 91 -3.43 -21.53 -0.33
CA THR A 91 -3.88 -20.14 -0.16
C THR A 91 -3.73 -19.66 1.28
N SER A 92 -4.08 -20.49 2.26
CA SER A 92 -3.94 -20.17 3.68
C SER A 92 -2.47 -19.92 4.08
N ILE A 93 -1.58 -20.78 3.59
CA ILE A 93 -0.14 -20.65 3.83
C ILE A 93 0.41 -19.37 3.17
N ALA A 94 0.01 -19.10 1.93
CA ALA A 94 0.42 -17.90 1.22
C ALA A 94 -0.02 -16.61 1.94
N MET A 95 -1.23 -16.59 2.49
CA MET A 95 -1.75 -15.46 3.27
C MET A 95 -1.01 -15.30 4.61
N SER A 96 -0.65 -16.40 5.27
CA SER A 96 0.17 -16.34 6.49
C SER A 96 1.56 -15.77 6.22
N ILE A 97 2.21 -16.19 5.13
CA ILE A 97 3.50 -15.65 4.69
C ILE A 97 3.37 -14.16 4.35
N PHE A 98 2.33 -13.78 3.59
CA PHE A 98 2.06 -12.38 3.27
C PHE A 98 1.93 -11.52 4.54
N SER A 99 1.13 -11.98 5.52
CA SER A 99 0.94 -11.27 6.79
C SER A 99 2.24 -11.17 7.58
N GLY A 100 3.05 -12.23 7.61
CA GLY A 100 4.36 -12.23 8.26
C GLY A 100 5.32 -11.21 7.65
N ILE A 101 5.46 -11.19 6.32
CA ILE A 101 6.30 -10.23 5.59
C ILE A 101 5.78 -8.80 5.78
N PHE A 102 4.46 -8.59 5.75
CA PHE A 102 3.85 -7.28 5.95
C PHE A 102 4.16 -6.73 7.36
N ASN A 103 3.99 -7.55 8.41
CA ASN A 103 4.32 -7.15 9.77
C ASN A 103 5.82 -6.93 9.98
N LEU A 104 6.67 -7.74 9.35
CA LEU A 104 8.12 -7.51 9.35
C LEU A 104 8.46 -6.15 8.71
N GLY A 105 7.79 -5.81 7.60
CA GLY A 105 7.91 -4.50 6.96
C GLY A 105 7.52 -3.34 7.87
N ILE A 106 6.43 -3.49 8.64
CA ILE A 106 6.01 -2.50 9.65
C ILE A 106 7.10 -2.34 10.71
N GLY A 107 7.62 -3.44 11.25
CA GLY A 107 8.69 -3.42 12.27
C GLY A 107 9.97 -2.76 11.76
N CYS A 108 10.44 -3.14 10.57
CA CYS A 108 11.60 -2.51 9.92
C CYS A 108 11.37 -1.02 9.66
N GLY A 109 10.16 -0.65 9.19
CA GLY A 109 9.80 0.74 8.96
C GLY A 109 9.80 1.57 10.24
N ALA A 110 9.27 1.04 11.33
CA ALA A 110 9.29 1.68 12.64
C ALA A 110 10.73 1.86 13.17
N TYR A 111 11.58 0.84 13.00
CA TYR A 111 12.99 0.91 13.38
C TYR A 111 13.75 1.98 12.60
N ILE A 112 13.65 1.96 11.26
CA ILE A 112 14.28 2.98 10.39
C ILE A 112 13.74 4.37 10.72
N GLY A 113 12.43 4.50 10.91
CA GLY A 113 11.82 5.77 11.30
C GLY A 113 12.35 6.27 12.64
N GLY A 114 12.51 5.40 13.63
CA GLY A 114 13.13 5.71 14.91
C GLY A 114 14.56 6.20 14.76
N LEU A 115 15.39 5.56 13.92
CA LEU A 115 16.75 6.00 13.62
C LEU A 115 16.79 7.39 12.96
N VAL A 116 15.88 7.67 12.02
CA VAL A 116 15.78 8.99 11.39
C VAL A 116 15.47 10.06 12.44
N VAL A 117 14.48 9.81 13.30
CA VAL A 117 14.09 10.78 14.34
C VAL A 117 15.19 11.02 15.35
N SER A 118 15.90 9.97 15.78
CA SER A 118 16.96 10.09 16.79
C SER A 118 18.22 10.80 16.28
N ASN A 119 18.52 10.68 14.98
CA ASN A 119 19.74 11.26 14.40
C ASN A 119 19.51 12.60 13.69
N THR A 120 18.24 12.94 13.34
CA THR A 120 17.95 14.18 12.62
C THR A 120 16.76 14.92 13.24
N SER A 121 15.57 14.72 12.71
CA SER A 121 14.32 15.35 13.19
C SER A 121 13.12 14.56 12.70
N VAL A 122 12.00 14.67 13.41
CA VAL A 122 10.70 14.15 13.00
C VAL A 122 10.31 14.63 11.59
N SER A 123 10.76 15.84 11.21
CA SER A 123 10.49 16.43 9.91
C SER A 123 11.04 15.64 8.71
N TYR A 124 12.01 14.78 8.89
CA TYR A 124 12.61 14.00 7.80
C TYR A 124 11.97 12.62 7.60
N ILE A 125 11.11 12.17 8.54
CA ILE A 125 10.52 10.83 8.51
C ILE A 125 9.62 10.63 7.27
N GLY A 126 8.84 11.66 6.90
CA GLY A 126 7.98 11.63 5.72
C GLY A 126 8.77 11.54 4.41
N TYR A 127 9.89 12.23 4.31
CA TYR A 127 10.77 12.15 3.14
C TYR A 127 11.46 10.79 3.03
N ALA A 128 11.94 10.22 4.14
CA ALA A 128 12.54 8.89 4.16
C ALA A 128 11.53 7.82 3.74
N GLY A 129 10.32 7.83 4.33
CA GLY A 129 9.24 6.91 3.96
C GLY A 129 8.78 7.10 2.52
N GLY A 130 8.63 8.34 2.06
CA GLY A 130 8.27 8.68 0.68
C GLY A 130 9.32 8.19 -0.33
N PHE A 131 10.60 8.36 -0.05
CA PHE A 131 11.68 7.88 -0.91
C PHE A 131 11.66 6.34 -1.06
N ILE A 132 11.52 5.61 0.05
CA ILE A 132 11.38 4.15 0.03
C ILE A 132 10.12 3.74 -0.77
N GLY A 133 9.01 4.44 -0.58
CA GLY A 133 7.77 4.19 -1.30
C GLY A 133 7.87 4.44 -2.81
N ILE A 134 8.62 5.47 -3.25
CA ILE A 134 8.89 5.72 -4.67
C ILE A 134 9.74 4.59 -5.26
N LEU A 135 10.79 4.16 -4.57
CA LEU A 135 11.61 3.02 -5.00
C LEU A 135 10.76 1.73 -5.13
N ALA A 136 9.88 1.48 -4.16
CA ALA A 136 8.95 0.36 -4.21
C ALA A 136 7.99 0.46 -5.40
N SER A 137 7.44 1.64 -5.70
CA SER A 137 6.56 1.89 -6.84
C SER A 137 7.28 1.65 -8.17
N LEU A 138 8.51 2.10 -8.28
CA LEU A 138 9.36 1.88 -9.46
C LEU A 138 9.68 0.40 -9.65
N TYR A 139 10.02 -0.31 -8.58
CA TYR A 139 10.23 -1.76 -8.61
C TYR A 139 8.97 -2.51 -9.06
N CYS A 140 7.80 -2.15 -8.54
CA CYS A 140 6.51 -2.71 -8.97
C CYS A 140 6.28 -2.48 -10.48
N ALA A 141 6.52 -1.28 -10.97
CA ALA A 141 6.32 -0.94 -12.38
C ALA A 141 7.27 -1.70 -13.31
N LEU A 142 8.56 -1.80 -12.95
CA LEU A 142 9.60 -2.32 -13.83
C LEU A 142 9.74 -3.86 -13.75
N ARG A 143 9.48 -4.46 -12.60
CA ARG A 143 9.72 -5.90 -12.37
C ARG A 143 8.47 -6.70 -12.07
N LEU A 144 7.63 -6.20 -11.16
CA LEU A 144 6.47 -6.96 -10.71
C LEU A 144 5.43 -7.12 -11.82
N PHE A 145 5.03 -6.04 -12.47
CA PHE A 145 3.97 -6.07 -13.50
C PHE A 145 4.31 -6.92 -14.73
N PRO A 146 5.51 -6.84 -15.34
CA PRO A 146 5.86 -7.72 -16.44
C PRO A 146 5.83 -9.20 -16.05
N ASN A 147 6.30 -9.54 -14.86
CA ASN A 147 6.33 -10.91 -14.37
C ASN A 147 4.91 -11.44 -14.08
N MET A 148 4.04 -10.63 -13.49
CA MET A 148 2.64 -10.99 -13.26
C MET A 148 1.89 -11.24 -14.56
N ARG A 149 2.06 -10.36 -15.57
CA ARG A 149 1.46 -10.54 -16.91
C ARG A 149 1.92 -11.81 -17.60
N ARG A 150 3.20 -12.17 -17.46
CA ARG A 150 3.74 -13.43 -18.00
C ARG A 150 3.08 -14.63 -17.34
N ARG A 151 2.96 -14.63 -16.02
CA ARG A 151 2.32 -15.72 -15.27
C ARG A 151 0.82 -15.85 -15.59
N GLU A 152 0.09 -14.77 -15.72
CA GLU A 152 -1.32 -14.81 -16.13
C GLU A 152 -1.51 -15.46 -17.50
N ARG A 153 -0.66 -15.13 -18.47
CA ARG A 153 -0.68 -15.75 -19.79
C ARG A 153 -0.41 -17.25 -19.71
N GLN A 154 0.55 -17.68 -18.91
CA GLN A 154 0.83 -19.11 -18.72
C GLN A 154 -0.35 -19.85 -18.12
N LEU A 155 -0.97 -19.31 -17.07
CA LEU A 155 -2.14 -19.91 -16.43
C LEU A 155 -3.33 -20.01 -17.39
N SER A 156 -3.59 -19.01 -18.20
CA SER A 156 -4.68 -19.04 -19.19
C SER A 156 -4.43 -20.08 -20.30
N THR A 157 -3.18 -20.28 -20.69
CA THR A 157 -2.81 -21.32 -21.70
C THR A 157 -2.99 -22.73 -21.11
N PHE A 158 -2.64 -22.97 -19.86
CA PHE A 158 -2.87 -24.26 -19.21
C PHE A 158 -4.37 -24.57 -19.07
N GLN A 159 -5.18 -23.61 -18.64
CA GLN A 159 -6.62 -23.80 -18.50
C GLN A 159 -7.33 -24.07 -19.85
N SER A 160 -6.87 -23.48 -20.93
CA SER A 160 -7.41 -23.77 -22.26
C SER A 160 -6.99 -25.15 -22.81
N ALA A 161 -5.85 -25.68 -22.38
CA ALA A 161 -5.38 -27.02 -22.74
C ALA A 161 -6.13 -28.14 -21.98
N ASP A 162 -6.48 -27.90 -20.71
CA ASP A 162 -7.26 -28.85 -19.90
C ASP A 162 -8.76 -28.90 -20.25
N SER A 163 -9.24 -27.96 -21.05
CA SER A 163 -10.66 -27.89 -21.50
C SER A 163 -10.90 -28.53 -22.85
N LEU A 164 -9.89 -29.09 -23.50
CA LEU A 164 -9.96 -29.87 -24.78
C LEU A 164 -9.81 -31.36 -24.50
#